data_58199231865875255fbf04282cc19b53
#
_entry.id   58199231865875255fbf04282cc19b53
#
_cell.length_a   1.000
_cell.length_b   1.000
_cell.length_c   1.000
_cell.angle_alpha   90.00
_cell.angle_beta   90.00
_cell.angle_gamma   90.00
#
_symmetry.space_group_name_H-M   'P 1'
#
loop_
_entity.id
_entity.type
_entity.pdbx_description
1 polymer ?
#
loop_
_entity_poly.entity_id
_entity_poly.type
_entity_poly.pdbx_seq_one_letter_code
_entity_poly.pdbx_strand_id
1 'polypeptide(L)'
;MPRNIVVPRKQADAGPHCVICGDTGWKSLQNGATRRVTRCDCRSISRTHHLLEQARFPPRYENCDLASYETEGSQRSLAAAKMAAEKFIANYPLDKVGLLLIGPSGAGKTHLSVAILKQLIVSKGIACLFCDYRELLKQIQNSYNASVQVTELDLLRPVFQAEVLVLDDLGAVKPTEWVWDTVSVILNTRYNENRTTIITSNFMDGPAAAVSGPRAAAREETLGDRIGERMRSRLFEMCRVVNVNAPDYRQKFRSAGLR
;
A
#
# COMPACT_ATOMS: atom_id res chain seq x y z
N MET A 1 36.93 33.39 6.76
CA MET A 1 37.00 32.36 5.66
C MET A 1 36.13 31.21 6.08
N PRO A 2 34.99 30.96 5.47
CA PRO A 2 34.11 29.82 5.78
C PRO A 2 34.68 28.57 5.10
N ARG A 3 34.85 27.50 5.86
CA ARG A 3 35.24 26.18 5.34
C ARG A 3 34.07 25.50 4.61
N ASN A 4 34.23 25.30 3.33
CA ASN A 4 33.31 24.47 2.54
C ASN A 4 33.29 23.03 3.08
N ILE A 5 32.21 22.62 3.71
CA ILE A 5 31.94 21.23 4.04
C ILE A 5 31.44 20.57 2.75
N VAL A 6 32.32 19.82 2.11
CA VAL A 6 31.97 18.93 0.98
C VAL A 6 31.24 17.74 1.58
N VAL A 7 29.91 17.70 1.40
CA VAL A 7 29.10 16.51 1.71
C VAL A 7 29.48 15.42 0.70
N PRO A 8 30.01 14.25 1.12
CA PRO A 8 30.30 13.17 0.19
C PRO A 8 28.98 12.70 -0.45
N ARG A 9 28.88 12.81 -1.77
CA ARG A 9 27.85 12.13 -2.55
C ARG A 9 27.97 10.63 -2.22
N LYS A 10 26.91 10.04 -1.61
CA LYS A 10 26.77 8.59 -1.55
C LYS A 10 26.99 8.06 -2.96
N GLN A 11 28.05 7.26 -3.14
CA GLN A 11 28.22 6.46 -4.34
C GLN A 11 26.96 5.63 -4.50
N ALA A 12 26.28 5.80 -5.63
CA ALA A 12 25.21 4.91 -6.03
C ALA A 12 25.85 3.51 -6.08
N ASP A 13 25.31 2.58 -5.28
CA ASP A 13 25.66 1.16 -5.37
C ASP A 13 25.47 0.77 -6.83
N ALA A 14 26.60 0.46 -7.48
CA ALA A 14 26.61 -0.03 -8.85
C ALA A 14 25.93 -1.41 -8.80
N GLY A 15 24.65 -1.45 -9.16
CA GLY A 15 23.94 -2.71 -9.38
C GLY A 15 24.71 -3.57 -10.39
N PRO A 16 24.40 -4.88 -10.49
CA PRO A 16 25.18 -5.79 -11.32
C PRO A 16 25.27 -5.26 -12.74
N HIS A 17 26.52 -5.13 -13.23
CA HIS A 17 26.85 -4.65 -14.57
C HIS A 17 26.14 -5.51 -15.64
N CYS A 18 25.38 -4.88 -16.53
CA CYS A 18 24.67 -5.59 -17.58
C CYS A 18 25.60 -6.03 -18.71
N VAL A 19 25.94 -7.30 -18.75
CA VAL A 19 26.84 -7.88 -19.76
C VAL A 19 26.31 -7.77 -21.20
N ILE A 20 25.00 -7.55 -21.39
CA ILE A 20 24.37 -7.46 -22.72
C ILE A 20 24.56 -6.07 -23.33
N CYS A 21 24.43 -5.02 -22.54
CA CYS A 21 24.43 -3.65 -23.05
C CYS A 21 25.52 -2.75 -22.44
N GLY A 22 26.36 -3.26 -21.52
CA GLY A 22 27.36 -2.46 -20.80
C GLY A 22 26.74 -1.25 -20.10
N ASP A 23 25.57 -1.43 -19.47
CA ASP A 23 24.78 -0.42 -18.74
C ASP A 23 24.24 0.74 -19.59
N THR A 24 24.39 0.69 -20.91
CA THR A 24 23.82 1.70 -21.82
C THR A 24 22.29 1.65 -21.88
N GLY A 25 21.68 0.54 -21.49
CA GLY A 25 20.24 0.30 -21.57
C GLY A 25 19.73 0.00 -23.00
N TRP A 26 20.66 -0.20 -23.98
CA TRP A 26 20.34 -0.49 -25.38
C TRP A 26 21.11 -1.72 -25.86
N LYS A 27 20.42 -2.65 -26.53
CA LYS A 27 21.00 -3.84 -27.15
C LYS A 27 20.85 -3.80 -28.68
N SER A 28 21.89 -4.23 -29.38
CA SER A 28 21.86 -4.37 -30.85
C SER A 28 21.23 -5.72 -31.22
N LEU A 29 20.27 -5.68 -32.15
CA LEU A 29 19.76 -6.86 -32.80
C LEU A 29 20.25 -6.87 -34.26
N GLN A 30 20.94 -7.96 -34.67
CA GLN A 30 21.29 -8.21 -36.05
C GLN A 30 20.19 -9.04 -36.69
N ASN A 31 19.48 -8.49 -37.69
CA ASN A 31 18.55 -9.22 -38.54
C ASN A 31 19.08 -9.14 -39.97
N GLY A 32 19.86 -10.15 -40.38
CA GLY A 32 20.51 -10.14 -41.67
C GLY A 32 21.49 -8.98 -41.84
N ALA A 33 21.36 -8.20 -42.90
CA ALA A 33 22.23 -7.05 -43.22
C ALA A 33 21.87 -5.78 -42.43
N THR A 34 20.76 -5.74 -41.68
CA THR A 34 20.33 -4.55 -40.94
C THR A 34 20.61 -4.67 -39.44
N ARG A 35 21.31 -3.68 -38.89
CA ARG A 35 21.55 -3.53 -37.45
C ARG A 35 20.46 -2.65 -36.85
N ARG A 36 19.61 -3.20 -35.97
CA ARG A 36 18.60 -2.46 -35.22
C ARG A 36 19.01 -2.37 -33.74
N VAL A 37 18.66 -1.27 -33.11
CA VAL A 37 18.88 -1.03 -31.69
C VAL A 37 17.52 -1.13 -30.98
N THR A 38 17.45 -1.90 -29.89
CA THR A 38 16.27 -2.02 -29.06
C THR A 38 16.63 -1.78 -27.59
N ARG A 39 15.63 -1.52 -26.74
CA ARG A 39 15.85 -1.37 -25.31
C ARG A 39 16.34 -2.69 -24.71
N CYS A 40 17.34 -2.60 -23.84
CA CYS A 40 17.81 -3.75 -23.08
C CYS A 40 16.87 -4.05 -21.91
N ASP A 41 16.67 -5.32 -21.61
CA ASP A 41 15.77 -5.77 -20.54
C ASP A 41 16.26 -5.35 -19.15
N CYS A 42 17.57 -5.10 -18.97
CA CYS A 42 18.15 -4.58 -17.74
C CYS A 42 17.49 -3.27 -17.29
N ARG A 43 17.06 -2.42 -18.22
CA ARG A 43 16.40 -1.15 -17.90
C ARG A 43 15.03 -1.37 -17.25
N SER A 44 14.27 -2.36 -17.70
CA SER A 44 12.98 -2.71 -17.08
C SER A 44 13.19 -3.37 -15.72
N ILE A 45 14.19 -4.24 -15.60
CA ILE A 45 14.56 -4.90 -14.34
C ILE A 45 15.00 -3.87 -13.30
N SER A 46 15.92 -2.96 -13.66
CA SER A 46 16.38 -1.89 -12.77
C SER A 46 15.24 -0.97 -12.34
N ARG A 47 14.34 -0.60 -13.26
CA ARG A 47 13.16 0.21 -12.94
C ARG A 47 12.24 -0.53 -11.97
N THR A 48 11.96 -1.80 -12.19
CA THR A 48 11.11 -2.62 -11.32
C THR A 48 11.70 -2.71 -9.92
N HIS A 49 13.02 -2.96 -9.81
CA HIS A 49 13.72 -3.00 -8.52
C HIS A 49 13.58 -1.67 -7.78
N HIS A 50 13.84 -0.56 -8.44
CA HIS A 50 13.69 0.78 -7.87
C HIS A 50 12.26 1.08 -7.40
N LEU A 51 11.24 0.67 -8.17
CA LEU A 51 9.84 0.83 -7.76
C LEU A 51 9.49 -0.04 -6.54
N LEU A 52 10.04 -1.26 -6.44
CA LEU A 52 9.85 -2.12 -5.28
C LEU A 52 10.48 -1.52 -4.01
N GLU A 53 11.67 -0.94 -4.12
CA GLU A 53 12.33 -0.23 -3.02
C GLU A 53 11.53 1.00 -2.57
N GLN A 54 11.04 1.78 -3.53
CA GLN A 54 10.23 2.97 -3.25
C GLN A 54 8.86 2.66 -2.64
N ALA A 55 8.34 1.46 -2.87
CA ALA A 55 7.04 1.04 -2.35
C ALA A 55 7.00 0.89 -0.82
N ARG A 56 8.15 0.86 -0.14
CA ARG A 56 8.30 0.83 1.34
C ARG A 56 7.60 -0.36 2.00
N PHE A 57 7.67 -1.54 1.38
CA PHE A 57 7.14 -2.74 2.01
C PHE A 57 7.88 -3.07 3.30
N PRO A 58 7.17 -3.35 4.41
CA PRO A 58 7.83 -3.86 5.60
C PRO A 58 8.50 -5.22 5.31
N PRO A 59 9.72 -5.50 5.83
CA PRO A 59 10.47 -6.73 5.53
C PRO A 59 9.67 -8.02 5.78
N ARG A 60 8.79 -8.01 6.79
CA ARG A 60 7.92 -9.17 7.11
C ARG A 60 7.00 -9.59 5.95
N TYR A 61 6.77 -8.73 4.98
CA TYR A 61 5.91 -8.97 3.80
C TYR A 61 6.71 -9.22 2.52
N GLU A 62 8.03 -9.46 2.64
CA GLU A 62 8.90 -9.72 1.49
C GLU A 62 8.43 -10.92 0.66
N ASN A 63 7.93 -11.98 1.32
CA ASN A 63 7.43 -13.19 0.67
C ASN A 63 5.92 -13.19 0.41
N CYS A 64 5.24 -12.05 0.55
CA CYS A 64 3.83 -11.95 0.24
C CYS A 64 3.63 -11.75 -1.26
N ASP A 65 2.96 -12.70 -1.90
CA ASP A 65 2.52 -12.67 -3.29
C ASP A 65 1.13 -13.33 -3.44
N LEU A 66 0.55 -13.25 -4.64
CA LEU A 66 -0.76 -13.87 -4.89
C LEU A 66 -0.71 -15.41 -4.92
N ALA A 67 0.44 -16.00 -5.24
CA ALA A 67 0.60 -17.45 -5.27
C ALA A 67 0.64 -18.01 -3.85
N SER A 68 1.32 -17.31 -2.93
CA SER A 68 1.41 -17.68 -1.51
C SER A 68 0.14 -17.36 -0.71
N TYR A 69 -0.85 -16.68 -1.32
CA TYR A 69 -2.13 -16.40 -0.65
C TYR A 69 -3.01 -17.64 -0.66
N GLU A 70 -3.03 -18.33 0.48
CA GLU A 70 -3.78 -19.58 0.65
C GLU A 70 -5.29 -19.31 0.68
N THR A 71 -6.04 -20.05 -0.15
CA THR A 71 -7.51 -19.97 -0.24
C THR A 71 -8.17 -21.33 0.01
N GLU A 72 -7.39 -22.34 0.41
CA GLU A 72 -7.87 -23.68 0.59
C GLU A 72 -8.71 -23.82 1.87
N GLY A 73 -9.72 -24.70 1.81
CA GLY A 73 -10.68 -24.96 2.88
C GLY A 73 -12.03 -24.32 2.67
N SER A 74 -12.88 -24.32 3.71
CA SER A 74 -14.27 -23.83 3.66
C SER A 74 -14.43 -22.30 3.51
N GLN A 75 -13.35 -21.57 3.28
CA GLN A 75 -13.33 -20.11 3.35
C GLN A 75 -13.55 -19.44 1.98
N ARG A 76 -14.80 -19.50 1.51
CA ARG A 76 -15.22 -18.85 0.26
C ARG A 76 -14.83 -17.38 0.18
N SER A 77 -14.72 -16.67 1.34
CA SER A 77 -14.36 -15.26 1.35
C SER A 77 -12.92 -14.99 0.90
N LEU A 78 -11.96 -15.88 1.23
CA LEU A 78 -10.56 -15.72 0.79
C LEU A 78 -10.42 -15.92 -0.71
N ALA A 79 -11.11 -16.92 -1.27
CA ALA A 79 -11.14 -17.15 -2.71
C ALA A 79 -11.77 -15.95 -3.45
N ALA A 80 -12.89 -15.43 -2.94
CA ALA A 80 -13.53 -14.24 -3.49
C ALA A 80 -12.61 -13.00 -3.41
N ALA A 81 -11.89 -12.83 -2.29
CA ALA A 81 -10.95 -11.74 -2.12
C ALA A 81 -9.77 -11.84 -3.11
N LYS A 82 -9.21 -13.05 -3.31
CA LYS A 82 -8.17 -13.29 -4.31
C LYS A 82 -8.66 -12.98 -5.72
N MET A 83 -9.85 -13.46 -6.09
CA MET A 83 -10.46 -13.14 -7.39
C MET A 83 -10.67 -11.63 -7.58
N ALA A 84 -11.11 -10.92 -6.53
CA ALA A 84 -11.27 -9.47 -6.59
C ALA A 84 -9.92 -8.76 -6.81
N ALA A 85 -8.85 -9.23 -6.16
CA ALA A 85 -7.50 -8.72 -6.34
C ALA A 85 -6.97 -8.98 -7.77
N GLU A 86 -7.14 -10.19 -8.29
CA GLU A 86 -6.74 -10.55 -9.66
C GLU A 86 -7.49 -9.71 -10.71
N LYS A 87 -8.82 -9.54 -10.52
CA LYS A 87 -9.64 -8.69 -11.39
C LYS A 87 -9.21 -7.22 -11.33
N PHE A 88 -8.91 -6.71 -10.14
CA PHE A 88 -8.40 -5.36 -9.96
C PHE A 88 -7.08 -5.16 -10.72
N ILE A 89 -6.11 -6.08 -10.55
CA ILE A 89 -4.83 -6.02 -11.24
C ILE A 89 -5.01 -6.09 -12.76
N ALA A 90 -5.85 -6.99 -13.26
CA ALA A 90 -6.09 -7.13 -14.69
C ALA A 90 -6.64 -5.83 -15.31
N ASN A 91 -7.62 -5.20 -14.66
CA ASN A 91 -8.33 -4.04 -15.16
C ASN A 91 -7.58 -2.71 -14.97
N TYR A 92 -6.65 -2.63 -14.03
CA TYR A 92 -5.86 -1.40 -13.81
C TYR A 92 -4.92 -1.13 -15.01
N PRO A 93 -4.76 0.09 -15.53
CA PRO A 93 -5.26 1.38 -15.02
C PRO A 93 -6.59 1.84 -15.66
N LEU A 94 -7.28 1.01 -16.43
CA LEU A 94 -8.56 1.37 -17.08
C LEU A 94 -9.66 1.62 -16.03
N ASP A 95 -9.67 0.78 -14.99
CA ASP A 95 -10.53 0.94 -13.83
C ASP A 95 -9.67 1.39 -12.64
N LYS A 96 -9.93 2.60 -12.14
CA LYS A 96 -9.19 3.21 -11.03
C LYS A 96 -9.91 3.08 -9.68
N VAL A 97 -11.05 2.42 -9.64
CA VAL A 97 -11.76 2.15 -8.37
C VAL A 97 -10.91 1.23 -7.52
N GLY A 98 -10.58 1.67 -6.32
CA GLY A 98 -9.74 0.95 -5.36
C GLY A 98 -10.44 -0.24 -4.70
N LEU A 99 -9.81 -0.79 -3.65
CA LEU A 99 -10.36 -1.86 -2.83
C LEU A 99 -10.40 -1.47 -1.36
N LEU A 100 -11.50 -1.78 -0.68
CA LEU A 100 -11.62 -1.68 0.77
C LEU A 100 -11.71 -3.11 1.34
N LEU A 101 -10.58 -3.61 1.88
CA LEU A 101 -10.46 -4.95 2.44
C LEU A 101 -10.85 -4.91 3.92
N ILE A 102 -11.99 -5.50 4.27
CA ILE A 102 -12.54 -5.49 5.63
C ILE A 102 -12.59 -6.91 6.21
N GLY A 103 -12.29 -7.04 7.49
CA GLY A 103 -12.41 -8.33 8.19
C GLY A 103 -11.56 -8.42 9.44
N PRO A 104 -11.62 -9.54 10.18
CA PRO A 104 -10.93 -9.69 11.45
C PRO A 104 -9.40 -9.63 11.30
N SER A 105 -8.72 -9.35 12.41
CA SER A 105 -7.26 -9.36 12.46
C SER A 105 -6.71 -10.74 12.07
N GLY A 106 -5.58 -10.77 11.36
CA GLY A 106 -4.95 -12.02 10.92
C GLY A 106 -5.59 -12.71 9.73
N ALA A 107 -6.70 -12.20 9.17
CA ALA A 107 -7.40 -12.80 8.03
C ALA A 107 -6.65 -12.68 6.67
N GLY A 108 -5.50 -12.01 6.61
CA GLY A 108 -4.69 -11.92 5.38
C GLY A 108 -4.89 -10.66 4.56
N LYS A 109 -5.59 -9.62 5.05
CA LYS A 109 -5.84 -8.35 4.33
C LYS A 109 -4.55 -7.65 3.87
N THR A 110 -3.62 -7.44 4.79
CA THR A 110 -2.32 -6.81 4.49
C THR A 110 -1.48 -7.65 3.52
N HIS A 111 -1.49 -8.99 3.67
CA HIS A 111 -0.84 -9.89 2.71
C HIS A 111 -1.37 -9.64 1.30
N LEU A 112 -2.70 -9.66 1.15
CA LEU A 112 -3.35 -9.48 -0.16
C LEU A 112 -3.06 -8.09 -0.74
N SER A 113 -3.10 -7.03 0.07
CA SER A 113 -2.83 -5.67 -0.38
C SER A 113 -1.38 -5.50 -0.87
N VAL A 114 -0.40 -6.07 -0.15
CA VAL A 114 1.01 -6.07 -0.58
C VAL A 114 1.20 -6.88 -1.86
N ALA A 115 0.57 -8.07 -1.96
CA ALA A 115 0.64 -8.91 -3.14
C ALA A 115 0.11 -8.18 -4.40
N ILE A 116 -0.98 -7.41 -4.26
CA ILE A 116 -1.51 -6.57 -5.33
C ILE A 116 -0.48 -5.54 -5.78
N LEU A 117 0.11 -4.77 -4.85
CA LEU A 117 1.10 -3.76 -5.22
C LEU A 117 2.31 -4.35 -5.92
N LYS A 118 2.87 -5.45 -5.39
CA LYS A 118 4.00 -6.15 -6.03
C LYS A 118 3.65 -6.58 -7.44
N GLN A 119 2.48 -7.18 -7.64
CA GLN A 119 2.07 -7.62 -8.96
C GLN A 119 1.89 -6.44 -9.93
N LEU A 120 1.33 -5.30 -9.50
CA LEU A 120 1.22 -4.08 -10.31
C LEU A 120 2.59 -3.52 -10.69
N ILE A 121 3.53 -3.49 -9.75
CA ILE A 121 4.90 -3.03 -10.02
C ILE A 121 5.58 -3.94 -11.04
N VAL A 122 5.56 -5.25 -10.82
CA VAL A 122 6.26 -6.22 -11.67
C VAL A 122 5.64 -6.32 -13.05
N SER A 123 4.30 -6.42 -13.15
CA SER A 123 3.63 -6.66 -14.42
C SER A 123 3.37 -5.40 -15.24
N LYS A 124 3.20 -4.24 -14.58
CA LYS A 124 2.76 -2.99 -15.24
C LYS A 124 3.70 -1.79 -14.99
N GLY A 125 4.69 -1.91 -14.13
CA GLY A 125 5.64 -0.84 -13.81
C GLY A 125 4.99 0.38 -13.14
N ILE A 126 3.93 0.15 -12.35
CA ILE A 126 3.16 1.19 -11.66
C ILE A 126 3.88 1.64 -10.39
N ALA A 127 3.93 2.94 -10.14
CA ALA A 127 4.48 3.50 -8.91
C ALA A 127 3.49 3.33 -7.75
N CYS A 128 3.80 2.38 -6.88
CA CYS A 128 2.97 2.03 -5.73
C CYS A 128 3.63 2.46 -4.41
N LEU A 129 2.82 2.70 -3.38
CA LEU A 129 3.28 3.00 -2.03
C LEU A 129 2.48 2.19 -1.01
N PHE A 130 3.18 1.53 -0.10
CA PHE A 130 2.59 0.95 1.10
C PHE A 130 2.76 1.92 2.27
N CYS A 131 1.69 2.14 3.01
CA CYS A 131 1.67 3.05 4.14
C CYS A 131 0.89 2.41 5.30
N ASP A 132 1.56 2.12 6.41
CA ASP A 132 0.90 1.80 7.67
C ASP A 132 0.30 3.07 8.26
N TYR A 133 -1.02 3.07 8.45
CA TYR A 133 -1.77 4.22 8.93
C TYR A 133 -1.30 4.71 10.30
N ARG A 134 -1.05 3.79 11.23
CA ARG A 134 -0.62 4.11 12.60
C ARG A 134 0.78 4.71 12.61
N GLU A 135 1.67 4.16 11.81
CA GLU A 135 3.04 4.66 11.68
C GLU A 135 3.06 6.05 11.05
N LEU A 136 2.29 6.27 10.00
CA LEU A 136 2.16 7.58 9.35
C LEU A 136 1.73 8.65 10.34
N LEU A 137 0.68 8.41 11.12
CA LEU A 137 0.20 9.37 12.12
C LEU A 137 1.27 9.68 13.18
N LYS A 138 2.03 8.69 13.64
CA LYS A 138 3.14 8.90 14.56
C LYS A 138 4.27 9.74 13.94
N GLN A 139 4.61 9.51 12.68
CA GLN A 139 5.61 10.28 11.96
C GLN A 139 5.18 11.75 11.82
N ILE A 140 3.91 11.99 11.48
CA ILE A 140 3.35 13.35 11.41
C ILE A 140 3.40 14.03 12.77
N GLN A 141 2.97 13.39 13.85
CA GLN A 141 3.06 13.94 15.20
C GLN A 141 4.51 14.27 15.59
N ASN A 142 5.46 13.40 15.23
CA ASN A 142 6.86 13.61 15.51
C ASN A 142 7.45 14.79 14.70
N SER A 143 6.94 15.07 13.51
CA SER A 143 7.40 16.21 12.68
C SER A 143 7.09 17.58 13.31
N TYR A 144 6.19 17.65 14.28
CA TYR A 144 5.92 18.90 15.02
C TYR A 144 6.97 19.25 16.08
N ASN A 145 7.92 18.33 16.35
CA ASN A 145 9.03 18.64 17.24
C ASN A 145 10.03 19.55 16.53
N ALA A 146 10.43 20.64 17.21
CA ALA A 146 11.36 21.65 16.65
C ALA A 146 12.74 21.08 16.24
N SER A 147 13.13 19.91 16.76
CA SER A 147 14.39 19.23 16.41
C SER A 147 14.32 18.42 15.11
N VAL A 148 13.11 18.22 14.55
CA VAL A 148 12.90 17.43 13.34
C VAL A 148 12.82 18.35 12.14
N GLN A 149 13.65 18.10 11.12
CA GLN A 149 13.68 18.93 9.91
C GLN A 149 12.63 18.52 8.87
N VAL A 150 12.04 17.32 9.01
CA VAL A 150 11.03 16.79 8.10
C VAL A 150 9.67 17.38 8.45
N THR A 151 9.02 18.03 7.50
CA THR A 151 7.70 18.62 7.69
C THR A 151 6.57 17.61 7.47
N GLU A 152 5.39 17.90 8.00
CA GLU A 152 4.18 17.11 7.71
C GLU A 152 3.95 16.95 6.21
N LEU A 153 4.12 18.02 5.43
CA LEU A 153 3.95 17.99 3.98
C LEU A 153 4.94 17.05 3.29
N ASP A 154 6.18 16.95 3.79
CA ASP A 154 7.18 16.03 3.23
C ASP A 154 6.79 14.56 3.47
N LEU A 155 6.13 14.27 4.59
CA LEU A 155 5.61 12.94 4.90
C LEU A 155 4.37 12.60 4.06
N LEU A 156 3.48 13.58 3.87
CA LEU A 156 2.22 13.37 3.14
C LEU A 156 2.39 13.41 1.62
N ARG A 157 3.38 14.12 1.09
CA ARG A 157 3.61 14.24 -0.35
C ARG A 157 3.69 12.88 -1.07
N PRO A 158 4.47 11.88 -0.63
CA PRO A 158 4.48 10.55 -1.24
C PRO A 158 3.12 9.86 -1.19
N VAL A 159 2.37 10.05 -0.09
CA VAL A 159 1.03 9.48 0.09
C VAL A 159 0.03 10.08 -0.90
N PHE A 160 0.11 11.38 -1.16
CA PHE A 160 -0.74 12.05 -2.15
C PHE A 160 -0.39 11.64 -3.57
N GLN A 161 0.92 11.55 -3.89
CA GLN A 161 1.41 11.40 -5.27
C GLN A 161 1.44 9.96 -5.78
N ALA A 162 1.44 8.95 -4.90
CA ALA A 162 1.44 7.55 -5.32
C ALA A 162 0.30 7.24 -6.29
N GLU A 163 0.61 6.59 -7.42
CA GLU A 163 -0.43 6.16 -8.38
C GLU A 163 -1.40 5.18 -7.72
N VAL A 164 -0.86 4.19 -7.01
CA VAL A 164 -1.63 3.26 -6.18
C VAL A 164 -1.08 3.30 -4.76
N LEU A 165 -1.93 3.66 -3.80
CA LEU A 165 -1.61 3.67 -2.38
C LEU A 165 -2.28 2.49 -1.69
N VAL A 166 -1.54 1.77 -0.85
CA VAL A 166 -2.12 0.96 0.23
C VAL A 166 -2.07 1.77 1.51
N LEU A 167 -3.23 2.02 2.12
CA LEU A 167 -3.36 2.55 3.47
C LEU A 167 -3.79 1.41 4.39
N ASP A 168 -2.83 0.86 5.13
CA ASP A 168 -3.02 -0.35 5.94
C ASP A 168 -3.52 -0.03 7.34
N ASP A 169 -4.46 -0.83 7.83
CA ASP A 169 -5.04 -0.80 9.18
C ASP A 169 -5.76 0.53 9.52
N LEU A 170 -6.53 1.06 8.55
CA LEU A 170 -7.31 2.29 8.73
C LEU A 170 -8.30 2.13 9.91
N GLY A 171 -8.31 3.13 10.78
CA GLY A 171 -9.13 3.17 11.99
C GLY A 171 -8.46 2.55 13.23
N ALA A 172 -7.25 2.00 13.13
CA ALA A 172 -6.55 1.39 14.26
C ALA A 172 -6.19 2.37 15.40
N VAL A 173 -6.12 3.66 15.10
CA VAL A 173 -5.90 4.73 16.09
C VAL A 173 -7.24 5.24 16.58
N LYS A 174 -7.36 5.52 17.89
CA LYS A 174 -8.57 6.14 18.44
C LYS A 174 -8.84 7.48 17.76
N PRO A 175 -10.09 7.75 17.36
CA PRO A 175 -10.44 8.99 16.71
C PRO A 175 -10.30 10.17 17.66
N THR A 176 -9.58 11.18 17.20
CA THR A 176 -9.54 12.54 17.76
C THR A 176 -9.81 13.51 16.62
N GLU A 177 -10.11 14.78 16.89
CA GLU A 177 -10.32 15.77 15.83
C GLU A 177 -9.10 15.83 14.88
N TRP A 178 -7.90 15.86 15.42
CA TRP A 178 -6.68 15.84 14.62
C TRP A 178 -6.53 14.59 13.75
N VAL A 179 -6.86 13.41 14.27
CA VAL A 179 -6.84 12.14 13.50
C VAL A 179 -7.86 12.21 12.37
N TRP A 180 -9.07 12.68 12.63
CA TRP A 180 -10.10 12.84 11.61
C TRP A 180 -9.70 13.84 10.52
N ASP A 181 -9.13 14.99 10.91
CA ASP A 181 -8.67 15.99 9.96
C ASP A 181 -7.55 15.45 9.08
N THR A 182 -6.56 14.79 9.66
CA THR A 182 -5.46 14.18 8.91
C THR A 182 -5.95 13.13 7.91
N VAL A 183 -6.83 12.21 8.34
CA VAL A 183 -7.44 11.21 7.45
C VAL A 183 -8.26 11.88 6.35
N SER A 184 -9.02 12.90 6.71
CA SER A 184 -9.84 13.65 5.76
C SER A 184 -8.99 14.31 4.68
N VAL A 185 -7.88 14.92 5.05
CA VAL A 185 -6.94 15.54 4.10
C VAL A 185 -6.38 14.48 3.14
N ILE A 186 -5.94 13.32 3.65
CA ILE A 186 -5.38 12.25 2.82
C ILE A 186 -6.42 11.73 1.82
N LEU A 187 -7.58 11.32 2.32
CA LEU A 187 -8.62 10.70 1.49
C LEU A 187 -9.23 11.70 0.51
N ASN A 188 -9.47 12.96 0.93
CA ASN A 188 -10.01 13.99 0.05
C ASN A 188 -9.06 14.36 -1.07
N THR A 189 -7.76 14.51 -0.79
CA THR A 189 -6.76 14.82 -1.82
C THR A 189 -6.74 13.72 -2.87
N ARG A 190 -6.69 12.46 -2.46
CA ARG A 190 -6.65 11.33 -3.37
C ARG A 190 -7.97 11.14 -4.13
N TYR A 191 -9.10 11.39 -3.48
CA TYR A 191 -10.42 11.39 -4.12
C TYR A 191 -10.50 12.44 -5.23
N ASN A 192 -10.14 13.70 -4.91
CA ASN A 192 -10.21 14.79 -5.86
C ASN A 192 -9.24 14.61 -7.06
N GLU A 193 -8.09 13.98 -6.83
CA GLU A 193 -7.11 13.67 -7.87
C GLU A 193 -7.39 12.35 -8.60
N ASN A 194 -8.50 11.67 -8.28
CA ASN A 194 -8.86 10.36 -8.84
C ASN A 194 -7.70 9.33 -8.73
N ARG A 195 -7.05 9.29 -7.56
CA ARG A 195 -5.93 8.39 -7.23
C ARG A 195 -6.43 7.09 -6.65
N THR A 196 -6.00 5.98 -7.20
CA THR A 196 -6.38 4.64 -6.74
C THR A 196 -5.86 4.37 -5.33
N THR A 197 -6.76 3.95 -4.43
CA THR A 197 -6.41 3.67 -3.04
C THR A 197 -6.94 2.29 -2.64
N ILE A 198 -6.07 1.46 -2.08
CA ILE A 198 -6.41 0.19 -1.45
C ILE A 198 -6.34 0.41 0.05
N ILE A 199 -7.39 0.05 0.75
CA ILE A 199 -7.50 0.28 2.18
C ILE A 199 -7.73 -1.06 2.87
N THR A 200 -7.06 -1.29 3.99
CA THR A 200 -7.40 -2.41 4.88
C THR A 200 -7.97 -1.89 6.19
N SER A 201 -8.94 -2.58 6.76
CA SER A 201 -9.50 -2.24 8.07
C SER A 201 -9.92 -3.49 8.83
N ASN A 202 -9.74 -3.45 10.16
CA ASN A 202 -10.26 -4.47 11.06
C ASN A 202 -11.69 -4.15 11.54
N PHE A 203 -12.18 -2.96 11.23
CA PHE A 203 -13.53 -2.52 11.58
C PHE A 203 -14.49 -2.90 10.47
N MET A 204 -15.62 -3.50 10.86
CA MET A 204 -16.68 -3.82 9.91
C MET A 204 -17.33 -2.54 9.40
N ASP A 205 -17.85 -2.62 8.17
CA ASP A 205 -18.63 -1.50 7.65
C ASP A 205 -19.90 -1.32 8.47
N GLY A 206 -20.17 -0.08 8.81
CA GLY A 206 -21.35 0.32 9.55
C GLY A 206 -21.32 1.82 9.83
N PRO A 207 -22.51 2.43 10.00
CA PRO A 207 -22.62 3.85 10.34
C PRO A 207 -22.04 4.13 11.73
N ALA A 208 -21.60 5.36 11.94
CA ALA A 208 -21.24 5.86 13.26
C ALA A 208 -22.45 5.81 14.20
N ALA A 209 -22.21 5.51 15.48
CA ALA A 209 -23.30 5.46 16.47
C ALA A 209 -23.93 6.84 16.64
N ALA A 210 -25.23 6.92 16.36
CA ALA A 210 -26.02 8.13 16.61
C ALA A 210 -26.39 8.31 18.11
N VAL A 211 -26.04 7.35 18.99
CA VAL A 211 -26.53 7.27 20.37
C VAL A 211 -25.40 7.13 21.35
N SER A 212 -25.29 8.10 22.26
CA SER A 212 -24.52 8.02 23.49
C SER A 212 -25.38 7.36 24.58
N GLY A 213 -24.92 6.26 25.18
CA GLY A 213 -25.63 5.59 26.28
C GLY A 213 -25.11 4.17 26.56
N PRO A 214 -25.64 3.47 27.59
CA PRO A 214 -25.18 2.13 27.96
C PRO A 214 -25.27 1.08 26.84
N ARG A 215 -26.19 1.27 25.87
CA ARG A 215 -26.30 0.42 24.67
C ARG A 215 -25.21 0.65 23.64
N ALA A 216 -24.60 1.84 23.61
CA ALA A 216 -23.46 2.14 22.73
C ALA A 216 -22.18 1.44 23.19
N ALA A 217 -22.02 1.27 24.50
CA ALA A 217 -20.86 0.61 25.09
C ALA A 217 -20.80 -0.91 24.84
N ALA A 218 -21.92 -1.54 24.49
CA ALA A 218 -22.02 -2.99 24.23
C ALA A 218 -21.90 -3.36 22.73
N ARG A 219 -21.80 -2.35 21.85
CA ARG A 219 -21.71 -2.53 20.39
C ARG A 219 -20.24 -2.55 19.94
N GLU A 220 -19.91 -3.41 18.99
CA GLU A 220 -18.64 -3.34 18.29
C GLU A 220 -18.55 -2.03 17.49
N GLU A 221 -17.40 -1.36 17.60
CA GLU A 221 -17.11 -0.14 16.83
C GLU A 221 -17.06 -0.45 15.33
N THR A 222 -17.64 0.41 14.54
CA THR A 222 -17.67 0.31 13.08
C THR A 222 -16.63 1.21 12.42
N LEU A 223 -16.43 1.06 11.13
CA LEU A 223 -15.58 1.94 10.36
C LEU A 223 -16.07 3.40 10.43
N GLY A 224 -17.41 3.62 10.41
CA GLY A 224 -17.99 4.95 10.57
C GLY A 224 -17.65 5.61 11.90
N ASP A 225 -17.58 4.83 13.00
CA ASP A 225 -17.16 5.35 14.31
C ASP A 225 -15.69 5.80 14.31
N ARG A 226 -14.84 5.19 13.48
CA ARG A 226 -13.42 5.42 13.42
C ARG A 226 -12.99 6.56 12.50
N ILE A 227 -13.69 6.76 11.38
CA ILE A 227 -13.29 7.75 10.36
C ILE A 227 -14.36 8.81 10.10
N GLY A 228 -15.55 8.68 10.71
CA GLY A 228 -16.69 9.56 10.48
C GLY A 228 -17.48 9.23 9.20
N GLU A 229 -18.78 9.51 9.20
CA GLU A 229 -19.70 9.16 8.11
C GLU A 229 -19.33 9.81 6.77
N ARG A 230 -18.82 11.04 6.80
CA ARG A 230 -18.43 11.74 5.58
C ARG A 230 -17.31 11.01 4.84
N MET A 231 -16.30 10.53 5.57
CA MET A 231 -15.19 9.79 4.98
C MET A 231 -15.61 8.38 4.58
N ARG A 232 -16.44 7.73 5.40
CA ARG A 232 -17.01 6.44 5.07
C ARG A 232 -17.77 6.49 3.73
N SER A 233 -18.64 7.47 3.52
CA SER A 233 -19.37 7.66 2.25
C SER A 233 -18.42 7.78 1.05
N ARG A 234 -17.34 8.55 1.17
CA ARG A 234 -16.33 8.69 0.11
C ARG A 234 -15.56 7.40 -0.17
N LEU A 235 -15.28 6.61 0.86
CA LEU A 235 -14.61 5.31 0.66
C LEU A 235 -15.45 4.37 -0.21
N PHE A 236 -16.77 4.40 -0.10
CA PHE A 236 -17.65 3.60 -0.96
C PHE A 236 -17.65 4.05 -2.42
N GLU A 237 -17.45 5.33 -2.67
CA GLU A 237 -17.28 5.84 -4.02
C GLU A 237 -15.91 5.50 -4.59
N MET A 238 -14.87 5.59 -3.76
CA MET A 238 -13.47 5.33 -4.16
C MET A 238 -13.12 3.85 -4.29
N CYS A 239 -13.79 2.97 -3.52
CA CYS A 239 -13.35 1.59 -3.32
C CYS A 239 -14.50 0.58 -3.39
N ARG A 240 -14.24 -0.58 -3.99
CA ARG A 240 -15.09 -1.77 -3.86
C ARG A 240 -14.80 -2.47 -2.55
N VAL A 241 -15.85 -2.73 -1.79
CA VAL A 241 -15.75 -3.47 -0.51
C VAL A 241 -15.49 -4.94 -0.80
N VAL A 242 -14.48 -5.49 -0.15
CA VAL A 242 -14.10 -6.91 -0.20
C VAL A 242 -14.00 -7.44 1.22
N ASN A 243 -14.89 -8.34 1.58
CA ASN A 243 -14.88 -8.99 2.89
C ASN A 243 -13.84 -10.13 2.91
N VAL A 244 -12.88 -10.02 3.83
CA VAL A 244 -11.82 -11.00 4.06
C VAL A 244 -12.07 -11.65 5.42
N ASN A 245 -12.90 -12.68 5.43
CA ASN A 245 -13.31 -13.36 6.67
C ASN A 245 -12.62 -14.71 6.78
N ALA A 246 -11.66 -14.80 7.69
CA ALA A 246 -10.91 -16.01 8.01
C ALA A 246 -10.44 -15.98 9.47
N PRO A 247 -10.18 -17.13 10.09
CA PRO A 247 -9.47 -17.22 11.35
C PRO A 247 -8.08 -16.59 11.26
N ASP A 248 -7.54 -16.19 12.41
CA ASP A 248 -6.19 -15.61 12.44
C ASP A 248 -5.14 -16.64 12.00
N TYR A 249 -4.58 -16.43 10.80
CA TYR A 249 -3.54 -17.27 10.20
C TYR A 249 -2.29 -17.39 11.09
N ARG A 250 -1.98 -16.34 11.87
CA ARG A 250 -0.80 -16.32 12.74
C ARG A 250 -0.91 -17.31 13.89
N GLN A 251 -2.13 -17.52 14.40
CA GLN A 251 -2.39 -18.49 15.46
C GLN A 251 -2.30 -19.92 14.93
N LYS A 252 -2.73 -20.17 13.70
CA LYS A 252 -2.79 -21.51 13.10
C LYS A 252 -1.42 -21.99 12.60
N PHE A 253 -0.61 -21.12 12.01
CA PHE A 253 0.59 -21.52 11.26
C PHE A 253 1.91 -20.91 11.78
N ARG A 254 1.86 -19.98 12.72
CA ARG A 254 3.04 -19.27 13.23
C ARG A 254 3.00 -19.06 14.75
N SER A 255 2.48 -20.02 15.50
CA SER A 255 2.66 -19.94 16.95
C SER A 255 4.16 -20.06 17.26
N ALA A 256 4.70 -19.08 18.00
CA ALA A 256 6.13 -18.98 18.33
C ALA A 256 6.68 -20.18 19.16
N GLY A 257 5.83 -21.13 19.50
CA GLY A 257 6.20 -22.32 20.29
C GLY A 257 6.52 -23.58 19.48
N LEU A 258 6.47 -23.51 18.14
CA LEU A 258 6.78 -24.65 17.25
C LEU A 258 8.02 -24.34 16.41
N ARG A 259 9.16 -24.13 17.06
CA ARG A 259 10.50 -24.21 16.46
C ARG A 259 11.30 -25.26 17.19
#